data_0b93c9785811847c83679ebe982325bf
#
_entry.id   0b93c9785811847c83679ebe982325bf
#
_cell.length_a   1.000
_cell.length_b   1.000
_cell.length_c   1.000
_cell.angle_alpha   90.00
_cell.angle_beta   90.00
_cell.angle_gamma   90.00
#
_symmetry.space_group_name_H-M   'P 1'
#
loop_
_entity.id
_entity.type
_entity.pdbx_description
1 polymer ?
#
loop_
_entity_poly.entity_id
_entity_poly.type
_entity_poly.pdbx_seq_one_letter_code
_entity_poly.pdbx_strand_id
1 'polypeptide(L)'
;MHTAKIDLTLTPTGRHLAFSKEMLEVAHIFRRVGGASGPWQRVAVNARSPYHDQDVFAPGTQLEYYVQHESQQGEREARSHLVGTTIQ
;
A
#
# COMPACT_ATOMS: atom_id res chain seq x y z
N MET A 1 -9.13 19.37 -3.14
CA MET A 1 -7.79 18.79 -2.96
C MET A 1 -7.94 17.31 -2.61
N HIS A 2 -7.30 16.46 -3.38
CA HIS A 2 -7.32 15.03 -3.11
C HIS A 2 -6.38 14.72 -1.95
N THR A 3 -6.88 14.00 -0.95
CA THR A 3 -6.08 13.54 0.17
C THR A 3 -5.92 12.02 0.06
N ALA A 4 -4.70 11.57 -0.12
CA ALA A 4 -4.42 10.15 -0.22
C ALA A 4 -4.50 9.52 1.17
N LYS A 5 -5.34 8.49 1.31
CA LYS A 5 -5.51 7.75 2.55
C LYS A 5 -5.40 6.26 2.27
N ILE A 6 -4.91 5.53 3.26
CA ILE A 6 -4.85 4.09 3.20
C ILE A 6 -5.22 3.51 4.55
N ASP A 7 -6.01 2.45 4.55
CA ASP A 7 -6.40 1.74 5.77
C ASP A 7 -5.94 0.31 5.66
N LEU A 8 -5.31 -0.19 6.72
CA LEU A 8 -4.80 -1.54 6.79
C LEU A 8 -5.71 -2.38 7.70
N THR A 9 -6.19 -3.51 7.17
CA THR A 9 -6.98 -4.47 7.93
C THR A 9 -6.32 -5.84 7.82
N LEU A 10 -6.13 -6.48 8.96
CA LEU A 10 -5.58 -7.85 8.99
C LEU A 10 -6.69 -8.85 8.72
N THR A 11 -6.38 -9.87 7.93
CA THR A 11 -7.30 -10.96 7.61
C THR A 11 -6.62 -12.29 7.93
N PRO A 12 -7.38 -13.40 7.99
CA PRO A 12 -6.76 -14.71 8.24
C PRO A 12 -5.73 -15.11 7.18
N THR A 13 -5.83 -14.58 5.96
CA THR A 13 -4.96 -14.97 4.86
C THR A 13 -3.99 -13.90 4.42
N GLY A 14 -4.01 -12.73 5.08
CA GLY A 14 -3.10 -11.66 4.69
C GLY A 14 -3.53 -10.30 5.20
N ARG A 15 -3.35 -9.28 4.37
CA ARG A 15 -3.61 -7.91 4.73
C ARG A 15 -4.41 -7.24 3.63
N HIS A 16 -5.49 -6.55 4.00
CA HIS A 16 -6.27 -5.71 3.09
C HIS A 16 -5.84 -4.27 3.20
N LEU A 17 -5.60 -3.64 2.08
CA LEU A 17 -5.28 -2.23 2.01
C LEU A 17 -6.41 -1.55 1.24
N ALA A 18 -7.17 -0.71 1.94
CA ALA A 18 -8.28 0.02 1.34
C ALA A 18 -7.86 1.47 1.11
N PHE A 19 -8.21 2.01 -0.04
CA PHE A 19 -7.85 3.36 -0.41
C PHE A 19 -8.90 3.91 -1.38
N SER A 20 -8.95 5.23 -1.49
CA SER A 20 -9.82 5.89 -2.46
C SER A 20 -9.03 6.17 -3.72
N LYS A 21 -9.68 6.06 -4.86
CA LYS A 21 -9.07 6.30 -6.15
C LYS A 21 -10.02 7.15 -6.98
N GLU A 22 -9.56 8.28 -7.46
CA GLU A 22 -10.35 9.15 -8.29
C GLU A 22 -10.36 8.65 -9.74
N MET A 23 -11.31 9.14 -10.50
CA MET A 23 -11.41 8.80 -11.92
C MET A 23 -10.12 9.21 -12.63
N LEU A 24 -9.64 8.37 -13.53
CA LEU A 24 -8.44 8.60 -14.33
C LEU A 24 -7.14 8.63 -13.52
N GLU A 25 -7.17 8.19 -12.28
CA GLU A 25 -5.95 7.99 -11.50
C GLU A 25 -5.51 6.53 -11.57
N VAL A 26 -4.20 6.33 -11.42
CA VAL A 26 -3.63 5.02 -11.15
C VAL A 26 -3.12 5.01 -9.73
N ALA A 27 -3.19 3.86 -9.08
CA ALA A 27 -2.77 3.70 -7.70
C ALA A 27 -1.77 2.56 -7.61
N HIS A 28 -0.56 2.85 -7.14
CA HIS A 28 0.48 1.85 -6.97
C HIS A 28 0.67 1.58 -5.49
N ILE A 29 0.82 0.31 -5.14
CA ILE A 29 1.04 -0.09 -3.75
C ILE A 29 2.51 -0.37 -3.56
N PHE A 30 3.09 0.26 -2.53
CA PHE A 30 4.49 0.03 -2.15
C PHE A 30 4.54 -0.63 -0.80
N ARG A 31 5.48 -1.55 -0.64
CA ARG A 31 5.68 -2.31 0.60
C ARG A 31 7.15 -2.31 0.98
N ARG A 32 7.40 -2.19 2.27
CA ARG A 32 8.73 -2.31 2.84
C ARG A 32 8.72 -3.42 3.87
N VAL A 33 9.70 -4.30 3.81
CA VAL A 33 9.84 -5.44 4.72
C VAL A 33 11.05 -5.18 5.63
N GLY A 34 10.89 -5.44 6.92
CA GLY A 34 11.97 -5.30 7.88
C GLY A 34 12.08 -3.94 8.54
N GLY A 35 11.05 -3.12 8.44
CA GLY A 35 11.01 -1.82 9.10
C GLY A 35 11.76 -0.74 8.34
N ALA A 36 12.19 0.30 9.04
CA ALA A 36 12.69 1.53 8.43
C ALA A 36 13.95 1.35 7.59
N SER A 37 14.70 0.27 7.80
CA SER A 37 15.92 0.01 7.06
C SER A 37 15.69 -0.76 5.76
N GLY A 38 14.48 -1.27 5.53
CA GLY A 38 14.19 -2.04 4.32
C GLY A 38 13.94 -1.15 3.11
N PRO A 39 14.24 -1.64 1.91
CA PRO A 39 13.93 -0.88 0.71
C PRO A 39 12.44 -0.97 0.38
N TRP A 40 11.92 0.09 -0.24
CA TRP A 40 10.55 0.08 -0.76
C TRP A 40 10.49 -0.69 -2.07
N GLN A 41 9.47 -1.52 -2.21
CA GLN A 41 9.21 -2.26 -3.44
C GLN A 41 7.78 -2.00 -3.89
N ARG A 42 7.59 -1.77 -5.18
CA ARG A 42 6.24 -1.65 -5.73
C ARG A 42 5.68 -3.04 -5.93
N VAL A 43 4.66 -3.38 -5.13
CA VAL A 43 4.07 -4.73 -5.14
C VAL A 43 2.80 -4.81 -5.99
N ALA A 44 2.24 -3.68 -6.37
CA ALA A 44 1.08 -3.66 -7.25
C ALA A 44 1.10 -2.41 -8.12
N VAL A 45 0.75 -2.57 -9.38
CA VAL A 45 0.68 -1.49 -10.36
C VAL A 45 -0.79 -1.28 -10.69
N ASN A 46 -1.25 -0.04 -10.55
CA ASN A 46 -2.64 0.33 -10.81
C ASN A 46 -3.62 -0.61 -10.09
N ALA A 47 -3.44 -0.71 -8.78
CA ALA A 47 -4.23 -1.61 -7.97
C ALA A 47 -5.65 -1.09 -7.79
N ARG A 48 -6.55 -2.02 -7.50
CA ARG A 48 -7.92 -1.69 -7.10
C ARG A 48 -8.06 -1.83 -5.59
N SER A 49 -8.89 -1.01 -5.01
CA SER A 49 -9.20 -1.08 -3.59
C SER A 49 -10.38 -2.05 -3.36
N PRO A 50 -10.30 -2.94 -2.37
CA PRO A 50 -9.11 -3.17 -1.55
C PRO A 50 -8.09 -4.05 -2.27
N TYR A 51 -6.81 -3.80 -1.98
CA TYR A 51 -5.73 -4.67 -2.44
C TYR A 51 -5.44 -5.68 -1.34
N HIS A 52 -5.35 -6.96 -1.69
CA HIS A 52 -5.13 -8.01 -0.70
C HIS A 52 -3.73 -8.59 -0.87
N ASP A 53 -2.86 -8.31 0.09
CA ASP A 53 -1.49 -8.84 0.12
C ASP A 53 -1.50 -10.17 0.87
N GLN A 54 -1.34 -11.25 0.12
CA GLN A 54 -1.37 -12.61 0.67
C GLN A 54 0.03 -13.22 0.82
N ASP A 55 1.07 -12.44 0.60
CA ASP A 55 2.42 -12.94 0.78
C ASP A 55 2.64 -13.39 2.22
N VAL A 56 3.36 -14.49 2.40
CA VAL A 56 3.60 -15.09 3.70
C VAL A 56 4.96 -14.65 4.22
N PHE A 57 4.98 -14.22 5.49
CA PHE A 57 6.21 -13.79 6.14
C PHE A 57 6.33 -14.47 7.49
N ALA A 58 7.56 -14.63 7.96
CA ALA A 58 7.83 -15.22 9.26
C ALA A 58 7.26 -14.36 10.39
N PRO A 59 6.84 -14.97 11.50
CA PRO A 59 6.41 -14.19 12.67
C PRO A 59 7.49 -13.20 13.11
N GLY A 60 7.07 -12.01 13.49
CA GLY A 60 7.97 -10.95 13.87
C GLY A 60 8.40 -10.03 12.75
N THR A 61 8.08 -10.37 11.49
CA THR A 61 8.41 -9.52 10.35
C THR A 61 7.60 -8.24 10.40
N GLN A 62 8.26 -7.11 10.24
CA GLN A 62 7.60 -5.80 10.18
C GLN A 62 7.33 -5.45 8.72
N LEU A 63 6.10 -5.01 8.45
CA LEU A 63 5.67 -4.62 7.11
C LEU A 63 5.11 -3.21 7.17
N GLU A 64 5.44 -2.41 6.18
CA GLU A 64 4.87 -1.08 6.02
C GLU A 64 4.42 -0.92 4.57
N TYR A 65 3.36 -0.12 4.39
CA TYR A 65 2.77 0.11 3.08
C TYR A 65 2.43 1.57 2.90
N TYR A 66 2.42 2.00 1.66
CA TYR A 66 1.74 3.24 1.26
C TYR A 66 1.19 3.06 -0.14
N VAL A 67 0.21 3.90 -0.49
CA VAL A 67 -0.30 3.96 -1.85
C VAL A 67 0.16 5.28 -2.48
N GLN A 68 0.57 5.22 -3.71
CA GLN A 68 0.92 6.38 -4.50
C GLN A 68 -0.07 6.52 -5.65
N HIS A 69 -0.78 7.64 -5.67
CA HIS A 69 -1.73 7.97 -6.72
C HIS A 69 -1.04 8.86 -7.75
N GLU A 70 -1.28 8.60 -9.01
CA GLU A 70 -0.79 9.43 -10.10
C GLU A 70 -1.94 9.69 -11.07
N SER A 71 -1.95 10.87 -11.71
CA SER A 71 -2.83 11.06 -12.84
C SER A 71 -2.32 10.21 -14.01
N GLN A 72 -3.20 9.90 -14.94
CA GLN A 72 -2.80 9.09 -16.10
C GLN A 72 -1.73 9.77 -16.94
N GLN A 73 -1.67 11.09 -16.90
CA GLN A 73 -0.65 11.85 -17.63
C GLN A 73 0.65 11.97 -16.83
N GLY A 74 0.66 11.49 -15.58
CA GLY A 74 1.84 11.62 -14.74
C GLY A 74 2.08 13.00 -14.20
N GLU A 75 1.09 13.90 -14.30
CA GLU A 75 1.25 15.29 -13.90
C GLU A 75 1.08 15.52 -12.41
N ARG A 76 0.41 14.61 -11.72
CA ARG A 76 0.14 14.75 -10.29
C ARG A 76 0.44 13.45 -9.59
N GLU A 77 1.07 13.60 -8.43
CA GLU A 77 1.34 12.47 -7.55
C GLU A 77 0.85 12.82 -6.15
N ALA A 78 0.25 11.85 -5.48
CA ALA A 78 -0.14 11.98 -4.09
C ALA A 78 0.18 10.67 -3.39
N ARG A 79 0.89 10.75 -2.26
CA ARG A 79 1.30 9.60 -1.50
C ARG A 79 0.52 9.58 -0.19
N SER A 80 0.03 8.39 0.19
CA SER A 80 -0.68 8.24 1.45
C SER A 80 0.32 8.29 2.62
N HIS A 81 -0.23 8.40 3.83
CA HIS A 81 0.55 8.14 5.03
C HIS A 81 0.98 6.67 5.05
N LEU A 82 1.95 6.35 5.88
CA LEU A 82 2.40 4.97 6.05
C LEU A 82 1.45 4.23 6.99
N VAL A 83 1.18 2.96 6.68
CA VAL A 83 0.51 2.05 7.59
C VAL A 83 1.40 0.83 7.75
N GLY A 84 1.36 0.21 8.90
CA GLY A 84 2.25 -0.91 9.17
C GLY A 84 1.67 -1.93 10.12
N THR A 85 2.29 -3.11 10.11
CA THR A 85 1.93 -4.19 11.01
C THR A 85 3.15 -5.07 11.24
N THR A 86 3.08 -5.86 12.31
CA THR A 86 4.07 -6.90 12.57
C THR A 86 3.36 -8.24 12.45
N ILE A 87 3.96 -9.17 11.71
CA ILE A 87 3.40 -10.51 11.53
C ILE A 87 3.43 -11.25 12.87
N GLN A 88 2.29 -11.82 13.24
CA GLN A 88 2.11 -12.53 14.51
C GLN A 88 2.58 -13.97 14.44
#